data_3a247f5ec014c913a2bda8b68a005634
#
_entry.id   3a247f5ec014c913a2bda8b68a005634
#
_cell.length_a   1.000
_cell.length_b   1.000
_cell.length_c   1.000
_cell.angle_alpha   90.00
_cell.angle_beta   90.00
_cell.angle_gamma   90.00
#
_symmetry.space_group_name_H-M   'P 1'
#
loop_
_entity.id
_entity.type
_entity.pdbx_description
1 polymer ?
#
loop_
_entity_poly.entity_id
_entity_poly.type
_entity_poly.pdbx_seq_one_letter_code
_entity_poly.pdbx_strand_id
1 'polypeptide(L)'
;MKQKRNLHARHESIVDWVVQHGQTPVETLAREFSTSEVTIRKDLTLLAEQGRLIRQHGGAAPLNKPQPATNNQSSLKQAIGQLAASLVNDSHKIVIDSGSTTATMVEHLKQPSQLVVMTNSLDVANQLVTFDNEPTVLMTGGTWDKQSQSFQGNMAGKMLQSYSFDLAFVGAAGLDVERGTTTYNELTLLSQEMARVAGKVVVLAESTKLRHKMPNIELAWQQVAVLVTDDGLPFSAEQQLNQQGVKVMKASLNGE
;
A
#
# COMPACT_ATOMS: atom_id res chain seq x y z
N MET A 1 -28.53 24.92 20.11
CA MET A 1 -27.07 24.79 20.12
C MET A 1 -26.57 23.52 20.79
N LYS A 2 -27.15 22.98 21.87
CA LYS A 2 -26.72 21.71 22.52
C LYS A 2 -26.78 20.46 21.62
N GLN A 3 -27.81 20.31 20.76
CA GLN A 3 -27.96 19.13 19.88
C GLN A 3 -26.86 19.01 18.79
N LYS A 4 -26.43 20.13 18.18
CA LYS A 4 -25.35 20.15 17.18
C LYS A 4 -23.98 19.73 17.78
N ARG A 5 -23.72 20.15 19.03
CA ARG A 5 -22.48 19.83 19.74
C ARG A 5 -22.40 18.35 20.11
N ASN A 6 -23.54 17.72 20.43
CA ASN A 6 -23.64 16.29 20.75
C ASN A 6 -23.47 15.40 19.49
N LEU A 7 -23.98 15.87 18.34
CA LEU A 7 -23.85 15.17 17.05
C LEU A 7 -22.38 15.16 16.57
N HIS A 8 -21.70 16.29 16.67
CA HIS A 8 -20.30 16.39 16.26
C HIS A 8 -19.40 15.50 17.13
N ALA A 9 -19.59 15.52 18.45
CA ALA A 9 -18.85 14.64 19.36
C ALA A 9 -19.08 13.15 19.06
N ARG A 10 -20.32 12.74 18.74
CA ARG A 10 -20.62 11.36 18.37
C ARG A 10 -19.94 10.98 17.05
N HIS A 11 -19.95 11.87 16.06
CA HIS A 11 -19.26 11.62 14.79
C HIS A 11 -17.76 11.42 14.95
N GLU A 12 -17.10 12.24 15.78
CA GLU A 12 -15.67 12.04 16.10
C GLU A 12 -15.44 10.67 16.72
N SER A 13 -16.24 10.33 17.75
CA SER A 13 -16.11 9.04 18.43
C SER A 13 -16.39 7.83 17.51
N ILE A 14 -17.31 7.93 16.55
CA ILE A 14 -17.57 6.88 15.56
C ILE A 14 -16.33 6.69 14.64
N VAL A 15 -15.74 7.80 14.17
CA VAL A 15 -14.54 7.73 13.33
C VAL A 15 -13.37 7.10 14.11
N ASP A 16 -13.13 7.55 15.35
CA ASP A 16 -12.07 7.03 16.21
C ASP A 16 -12.26 5.52 16.47
N TRP A 17 -13.50 5.10 16.75
CA TRP A 17 -13.81 3.69 16.94
C TRP A 17 -13.50 2.85 15.70
N VAL A 18 -13.97 3.29 14.53
CA VAL A 18 -13.74 2.59 13.26
C VAL A 18 -12.25 2.57 12.92
N VAL A 19 -11.51 3.63 13.21
CA VAL A 19 -10.04 3.66 13.02
C VAL A 19 -9.33 2.64 13.91
N GLN A 20 -9.76 2.51 15.18
CA GLN A 20 -9.13 1.59 16.13
C GLN A 20 -9.47 0.11 15.89
N HIS A 21 -10.72 -0.18 15.48
CA HIS A 21 -11.23 -1.55 15.39
C HIS A 21 -11.33 -2.08 13.95
N GLY A 22 -11.01 -1.24 12.94
CA GLY A 22 -11.12 -1.62 11.53
C GLY A 22 -12.57 -1.65 11.06
N GLN A 23 -12.86 -2.56 10.11
CA GLN A 23 -14.20 -2.73 9.58
C GLN A 23 -15.19 -3.09 10.68
N THR A 24 -16.19 -2.23 10.89
CA THR A 24 -17.15 -2.36 12.00
C THR A 24 -18.59 -2.38 11.48
N PRO A 25 -19.39 -3.42 11.83
CA PRO A 25 -20.80 -3.52 11.48
C PRO A 25 -21.66 -2.42 12.13
N VAL A 26 -22.77 -2.05 11.48
CA VAL A 26 -23.76 -1.07 11.99
C VAL A 26 -24.30 -1.46 13.37
N GLU A 27 -24.57 -2.75 13.57
CA GLU A 27 -25.13 -3.31 14.82
C GLU A 27 -24.14 -3.09 15.99
N THR A 28 -22.85 -3.27 15.73
CA THR A 28 -21.80 -3.05 16.74
C THR A 28 -21.72 -1.57 17.12
N LEU A 29 -21.74 -0.67 16.14
CA LEU A 29 -21.73 0.76 16.40
C LEU A 29 -23.01 1.23 17.11
N ALA A 30 -24.17 0.68 16.74
CA ALA A 30 -25.44 1.00 17.38
C ALA A 30 -25.43 0.65 18.88
N ARG A 31 -24.87 -0.51 19.22
CA ARG A 31 -24.71 -0.96 20.60
C ARG A 31 -23.70 -0.11 21.37
N GLU A 32 -22.53 0.13 20.79
CA GLU A 32 -21.46 0.91 21.43
C GLU A 32 -21.88 2.33 21.74
N PHE A 33 -22.52 2.99 20.78
CA PHE A 33 -22.96 4.38 20.93
C PHE A 33 -24.39 4.51 21.49
N SER A 34 -24.98 3.43 21.99
CA SER A 34 -26.32 3.39 22.59
C SER A 34 -27.37 4.13 21.74
N THR A 35 -27.37 3.87 20.42
CA THR A 35 -28.26 4.53 19.47
C THR A 35 -28.88 3.52 18.49
N SER A 36 -29.86 3.95 17.68
CA SER A 36 -30.47 3.05 16.71
C SER A 36 -29.58 2.81 15.49
N GLU A 37 -29.67 1.63 14.87
CA GLU A 37 -29.01 1.35 13.60
C GLU A 37 -29.36 2.37 12.51
N VAL A 38 -30.60 2.85 12.50
CA VAL A 38 -31.06 3.87 11.54
C VAL A 38 -30.26 5.16 11.73
N THR A 39 -29.98 5.55 12.98
CA THR A 39 -29.16 6.71 13.30
C THR A 39 -27.72 6.48 12.86
N ILE A 40 -27.12 5.33 13.18
CA ILE A 40 -25.76 4.99 12.74
C ILE A 40 -25.67 5.00 11.22
N ARG A 41 -26.62 4.40 10.49
CA ARG A 41 -26.62 4.43 9.02
C ARG A 41 -26.61 5.83 8.44
N LYS A 42 -27.34 6.76 9.04
CA LYS A 42 -27.33 8.18 8.64
C LYS A 42 -25.99 8.85 8.97
N ASP A 43 -25.48 8.62 10.18
CA ASP A 43 -24.19 9.15 10.61
C ASP A 43 -23.04 8.65 9.69
N LEU A 44 -23.02 7.35 9.40
CA LEU A 44 -22.01 6.75 8.51
C LEU A 44 -22.11 7.27 7.07
N THR A 45 -23.32 7.52 6.56
CA THR A 45 -23.51 8.13 5.24
C THR A 45 -22.91 9.53 5.20
N LEU A 46 -23.23 10.37 6.18
CA LEU A 46 -22.69 11.71 6.27
C LEU A 46 -21.17 11.74 6.44
N LEU A 47 -20.64 10.86 7.28
CA LEU A 47 -19.19 10.74 7.49
C LEU A 47 -18.45 10.24 6.25
N ALA A 48 -19.05 9.35 5.45
CA ALA A 48 -18.52 8.91 4.19
C ALA A 48 -18.54 10.02 3.12
N GLU A 49 -19.63 10.79 3.03
CA GLU A 49 -19.73 11.97 2.16
C GLU A 49 -18.70 13.05 2.53
N GLN A 50 -18.38 13.18 3.81
CA GLN A 50 -17.30 14.05 4.31
C GLN A 50 -15.91 13.49 4.10
N GLY A 51 -15.79 12.29 3.53
CA GLY A 51 -14.50 11.62 3.31
C GLY A 51 -13.80 11.30 4.62
N ARG A 52 -14.51 10.90 5.68
CA ARG A 52 -13.95 10.59 7.01
C ARG A 52 -13.90 9.09 7.32
N LEU A 53 -14.66 8.29 6.58
CA LEU A 53 -14.64 6.82 6.63
C LEU A 53 -15.18 6.26 5.30
N ILE A 54 -15.02 4.96 5.07
CA ILE A 54 -15.56 4.26 3.91
C ILE A 54 -16.87 3.58 4.34
N ARG A 55 -17.96 3.89 3.61
CA ARG A 55 -19.22 3.17 3.77
C ARG A 55 -19.14 1.80 3.11
N GLN A 56 -19.48 0.76 3.84
CA GLN A 56 -19.59 -0.61 3.33
C GLN A 56 -20.99 -1.18 3.52
N HIS A 57 -21.30 -2.28 2.82
CA HIS A 57 -22.58 -2.98 3.00
C HIS A 57 -22.66 -3.50 4.44
N GLY A 58 -23.61 -2.98 5.22
CA GLY A 58 -23.81 -3.35 6.61
C GLY A 58 -22.87 -2.70 7.64
N GLY A 59 -21.98 -1.76 7.25
CA GLY A 59 -21.03 -1.18 8.20
C GLY A 59 -20.21 -0.02 7.67
N ALA A 60 -19.07 0.20 8.32
CA ALA A 60 -18.06 1.16 7.90
C ALA A 60 -16.65 0.59 8.08
N ALA A 61 -15.73 1.09 7.28
CA ALA A 61 -14.29 0.85 7.39
C ALA A 61 -13.55 2.17 7.55
N PRO A 62 -12.37 2.17 8.18
CA PRO A 62 -11.56 3.38 8.25
C PRO A 62 -11.17 3.82 6.85
N LEU A 63 -11.19 5.12 6.61
CA LEU A 63 -10.39 5.66 5.53
C LEU A 63 -8.95 5.26 5.81
N ASN A 64 -8.30 4.60 4.87
CA ASN A 64 -6.85 4.51 4.88
C ASN A 64 -6.27 5.92 4.61
N LYS A 65 -6.51 6.87 5.54
CA LYS A 65 -5.53 7.92 5.72
C LYS A 65 -4.30 7.22 6.21
N PRO A 66 -3.11 7.48 5.66
CA PRO A 66 -1.90 7.06 6.33
C PRO A 66 -2.04 7.60 7.77
N GLN A 67 -2.23 6.69 8.73
CA GLN A 67 -2.04 7.06 10.14
C GLN A 67 -0.64 7.66 10.18
N PRO A 68 -0.42 8.76 10.93
CA PRO A 68 0.95 9.11 11.26
C PRO A 68 1.55 7.83 11.84
N ALA A 69 2.45 7.22 11.07
CA ALA A 69 3.09 5.96 11.44
C ALA A 69 3.64 6.18 12.85
N THR A 70 3.30 5.30 13.78
CA THR A 70 4.03 5.27 15.05
C THR A 70 5.50 5.24 14.67
N ASN A 71 6.38 5.91 15.40
CA ASN A 71 7.80 6.05 15.03
C ASN A 71 8.42 4.71 14.58
N ASN A 72 8.02 3.59 15.21
CA ASN A 72 8.47 2.25 14.83
C ASN A 72 7.97 1.76 13.46
N GLN A 73 6.72 2.01 13.08
CA GLN A 73 6.21 1.61 11.75
C GLN A 73 6.85 2.44 10.63
N SER A 74 7.14 3.72 10.88
CA SER A 74 7.90 4.55 9.95
C SER A 74 9.31 4.00 9.76
N SER A 75 9.99 3.63 10.86
CA SER A 75 11.36 3.08 10.83
C SER A 75 11.45 1.73 10.12
N LEU A 76 10.46 0.83 10.32
CA LEU A 76 10.41 -0.45 9.61
C LEU A 76 10.26 -0.27 8.11
N LYS A 77 9.36 0.63 7.67
CA LYS A 77 9.20 0.94 6.25
C LYS A 77 10.48 1.52 5.65
N GLN A 78 11.15 2.41 6.37
CA GLN A 78 12.44 2.96 5.95
C GLN A 78 13.49 1.86 5.76
N ALA A 79 13.64 0.95 6.72
CA ALA A 79 14.57 -0.16 6.63
C ALA A 79 14.24 -1.10 5.44
N ILE A 80 12.94 -1.40 5.23
CA ILE A 80 12.45 -2.18 4.08
C ILE A 80 12.78 -1.45 2.78
N GLY A 81 12.51 -0.15 2.69
CA GLY A 81 12.81 0.66 1.51
C GLY A 81 14.30 0.71 1.19
N GLN A 82 15.14 0.92 2.18
CA GLN A 82 16.59 0.91 2.04
C GLN A 82 17.10 -0.45 1.52
N LEU A 83 16.61 -1.55 2.10
CA LEU A 83 16.98 -2.89 1.66
C LEU A 83 16.49 -3.18 0.23
N ALA A 84 15.28 -2.73 -0.13
CA ALA A 84 14.77 -2.87 -1.49
C ALA A 84 15.59 -2.06 -2.51
N ALA A 85 15.99 -0.85 -2.16
CA ALA A 85 16.81 0.00 -3.02
C ALA A 85 18.19 -0.62 -3.32
N SER A 86 18.75 -1.45 -2.43
CA SER A 86 20.00 -2.17 -2.67
C SER A 86 19.95 -3.18 -3.83
N LEU A 87 18.75 -3.51 -4.33
CA LEU A 87 18.57 -4.35 -5.51
C LEU A 87 18.72 -3.58 -6.83
N VAL A 88 18.75 -2.24 -6.76
CA VAL A 88 18.83 -1.36 -7.94
C VAL A 88 20.31 -1.10 -8.27
N ASN A 89 20.67 -1.32 -9.52
CA ASN A 89 22.00 -1.05 -10.06
C ASN A 89 21.94 0.06 -11.11
N ASP A 90 23.11 0.51 -11.55
CA ASP A 90 23.24 1.45 -12.65
C ASP A 90 22.50 0.99 -13.91
N SER A 91 21.95 1.92 -14.65
CA SER A 91 21.25 1.70 -15.91
C SER A 91 19.99 0.82 -15.82
N HIS A 92 19.53 0.46 -14.60
CA HIS A 92 18.27 -0.26 -14.45
C HIS A 92 17.08 0.58 -14.92
N LYS A 93 16.12 -0.11 -15.51
CA LYS A 93 14.78 0.41 -15.79
C LYS A 93 13.84 -0.20 -14.77
N ILE A 94 13.27 0.63 -13.92
CA ILE A 94 12.44 0.15 -12.82
C ILE A 94 11.05 0.77 -12.86
N VAL A 95 10.07 0.05 -12.35
CA VAL A 95 8.74 0.61 -12.07
C VAL A 95 8.47 0.54 -10.57
N ILE A 96 8.00 1.66 -10.01
CA ILE A 96 7.67 1.80 -8.58
C ILE A 96 6.19 2.10 -8.45
N ASP A 97 5.46 1.19 -7.79
CA ASP A 97 4.05 1.39 -7.47
C ASP A 97 3.86 2.41 -6.34
N SER A 98 2.69 3.03 -6.33
CA SER A 98 2.26 3.90 -5.25
C SER A 98 2.06 3.09 -3.96
N GLY A 99 2.64 3.53 -2.89
CA GLY A 99 2.48 2.91 -1.58
C GLY A 99 3.41 3.52 -0.55
N SER A 100 2.98 3.54 0.71
CA SER A 100 3.78 4.15 1.76
C SER A 100 5.09 3.40 2.05
N THR A 101 5.17 2.10 1.74
CA THR A 101 6.39 1.31 1.91
C THR A 101 7.29 1.43 0.67
N THR A 102 6.73 1.36 -0.54
CA THR A 102 7.51 1.55 -1.78
C THR A 102 8.09 2.95 -1.88
N ALA A 103 7.36 3.97 -1.45
CA ALA A 103 7.87 5.35 -1.45
C ALA A 103 9.13 5.56 -0.60
N THR A 104 9.32 4.76 0.47
CA THR A 104 10.50 4.89 1.34
C THR A 104 11.80 4.46 0.66
N MET A 105 11.75 3.67 -0.42
CA MET A 105 12.95 3.30 -1.14
C MET A 105 13.55 4.46 -1.95
N VAL A 106 12.72 5.46 -2.30
CA VAL A 106 13.09 6.50 -3.28
C VAL A 106 14.30 7.30 -2.81
N GLU A 107 14.36 7.68 -1.53
CA GLU A 107 15.48 8.45 -0.97
C GLU A 107 16.84 7.74 -1.09
N HIS A 108 16.84 6.40 -1.25
CA HIS A 108 18.04 5.58 -1.41
C HIS A 108 18.43 5.33 -2.89
N LEU A 109 17.72 5.93 -3.86
CA LEU A 109 17.99 5.83 -5.29
C LEU A 109 18.89 6.98 -5.82
N LYS A 110 19.58 7.71 -4.95
CA LYS A 110 20.47 8.81 -5.30
C LYS A 110 21.84 8.37 -5.83
N GLN A 111 22.23 7.14 -5.56
CA GLN A 111 23.54 6.61 -5.95
C GLN A 111 23.58 6.01 -7.36
N PRO A 112 22.62 5.13 -7.76
CA PRO A 112 22.65 4.50 -9.08
C PRO A 112 22.55 5.56 -10.20
N SER A 113 23.38 5.41 -11.21
CA SER A 113 23.39 6.30 -12.38
C SER A 113 22.54 5.75 -13.54
N GLN A 114 22.12 6.65 -14.43
CA GLN A 114 21.39 6.31 -15.67
C GLN A 114 20.09 5.52 -15.43
N LEU A 115 19.41 5.76 -14.29
CA LEU A 115 18.14 5.12 -14.00
C LEU A 115 17.03 5.61 -14.92
N VAL A 116 16.14 4.68 -15.30
CA VAL A 116 14.83 5.00 -15.85
C VAL A 116 13.78 4.50 -14.85
N VAL A 117 13.00 5.41 -14.31
CA VAL A 117 11.99 5.10 -13.28
C VAL A 117 10.62 5.48 -13.78
N MET A 118 9.72 4.50 -13.91
CA MET A 118 8.29 4.76 -14.12
C MET A 118 7.53 4.61 -12.81
N THR A 119 6.56 5.47 -12.58
CA THR A 119 5.69 5.40 -11.40
C THR A 119 4.28 5.89 -11.69
N ASN A 120 3.31 5.40 -10.94
CA ASN A 120 1.93 5.90 -10.89
C ASN A 120 1.73 6.88 -9.71
N SER A 121 2.77 7.14 -8.91
CA SER A 121 2.74 8.01 -7.73
C SER A 121 3.30 9.39 -8.04
N LEU A 122 2.50 10.43 -7.78
CA LEU A 122 2.95 11.81 -7.92
C LEU A 122 4.06 12.14 -6.91
N ASP A 123 3.96 11.63 -5.68
CA ASP A 123 4.96 11.86 -4.64
C ASP A 123 6.32 11.26 -5.00
N VAL A 124 6.34 10.03 -5.53
CA VAL A 124 7.56 9.37 -6.01
C VAL A 124 8.18 10.18 -7.15
N ALA A 125 7.39 10.59 -8.13
CA ALA A 125 7.89 11.40 -9.24
C ALA A 125 8.47 12.74 -8.77
N ASN A 126 7.76 13.44 -7.89
CA ASN A 126 8.23 14.73 -7.33
C ASN A 126 9.56 14.61 -6.58
N GLN A 127 9.79 13.50 -5.88
CA GLN A 127 11.07 13.26 -5.22
C GLN A 127 12.19 13.00 -6.24
N LEU A 128 11.95 12.10 -7.20
CA LEU A 128 12.96 11.69 -8.20
C LEU A 128 13.47 12.85 -9.07
N VAL A 129 12.60 13.78 -9.47
CA VAL A 129 12.99 14.91 -10.32
C VAL A 129 13.92 15.92 -9.61
N THR A 130 14.09 15.78 -8.28
CA THR A 130 15.00 16.64 -7.50
C THR A 130 16.39 16.04 -7.28
N PHE A 131 16.66 14.83 -7.80
CA PHE A 131 17.89 14.13 -7.53
C PHE A 131 19.02 14.55 -8.47
N ASP A 132 20.22 14.74 -7.91
CA ASP A 132 21.42 15.16 -8.64
C ASP A 132 21.93 14.12 -9.66
N ASN A 133 21.55 12.83 -9.49
CA ASN A 133 21.87 11.76 -10.44
C ASN A 133 20.93 11.74 -11.67
N GLU A 134 20.01 12.69 -11.76
CA GLU A 134 19.14 12.97 -12.90
C GLU A 134 18.47 11.73 -13.52
N PRO A 135 17.70 10.92 -12.76
CA PRO A 135 17.03 9.76 -13.33
C PRO A 135 16.00 10.19 -14.38
N THR A 136 15.85 9.41 -15.45
CA THR A 136 14.72 9.60 -16.37
C THR A 136 13.44 9.18 -15.67
N VAL A 137 12.56 10.14 -15.37
CA VAL A 137 11.29 9.90 -14.68
C VAL A 137 10.15 9.84 -15.66
N LEU A 138 9.41 8.75 -15.63
CA LEU A 138 8.22 8.49 -16.45
C LEU A 138 7.00 8.36 -15.54
N MET A 139 5.89 8.97 -15.94
CA MET A 139 4.59 8.79 -15.27
C MET A 139 3.70 7.86 -16.09
N THR A 140 3.00 6.95 -15.40
CA THR A 140 2.01 6.09 -16.07
C THR A 140 0.86 6.88 -16.69
N GLY A 141 0.59 8.10 -16.18
CA GLY A 141 -0.63 8.82 -16.52
C GLY A 141 -1.88 8.05 -16.07
N GLY A 142 -3.02 8.44 -16.61
CA GLY A 142 -4.32 7.83 -16.26
C GLY A 142 -5.20 8.77 -15.45
N THR A 143 -6.12 8.21 -14.66
CA THR A 143 -7.06 8.95 -13.82
C THR A 143 -6.54 9.00 -12.39
N TRP A 144 -6.54 10.20 -11.78
CA TRP A 144 -6.14 10.36 -10.38
C TRP A 144 -7.18 9.73 -9.46
N ASP A 145 -6.73 8.78 -8.65
CA ASP A 145 -7.50 8.18 -7.58
C ASP A 145 -7.10 8.77 -6.22
N LYS A 146 -8.07 9.41 -5.57
CA LYS A 146 -7.84 10.06 -4.26
C LYS A 146 -7.59 9.06 -3.14
N GLN A 147 -8.09 7.84 -3.26
CA GLN A 147 -7.98 6.84 -2.20
C GLN A 147 -6.58 6.22 -2.17
N SER A 148 -6.07 5.81 -3.31
CA SER A 148 -4.71 5.26 -3.44
C SER A 148 -3.64 6.34 -3.59
N GLN A 149 -4.02 7.61 -3.77
CA GLN A 149 -3.11 8.73 -4.05
C GLN A 149 -2.21 8.45 -5.25
N SER A 150 -2.80 7.89 -6.31
CA SER A 150 -2.05 7.44 -7.50
C SER A 150 -2.85 7.58 -8.78
N PHE A 151 -2.16 7.49 -9.91
CA PHE A 151 -2.79 7.39 -11.22
C PHE A 151 -3.16 5.94 -11.54
N GLN A 152 -4.40 5.72 -11.95
CA GLN A 152 -5.00 4.42 -12.19
C GLN A 152 -5.71 4.34 -13.55
N GLY A 153 -6.16 3.15 -13.90
CA GLY A 153 -7.02 2.89 -15.03
C GLY A 153 -6.30 2.42 -16.30
N ASN A 154 -7.07 2.21 -17.36
CA ASN A 154 -6.60 1.59 -18.61
C ASN A 154 -5.45 2.36 -19.28
N MET A 155 -5.43 3.68 -19.18
CA MET A 155 -4.35 4.48 -19.78
C MET A 155 -3.02 4.23 -19.07
N ALA A 156 -3.03 4.13 -17.74
CA ALA A 156 -1.84 3.77 -16.96
C ALA A 156 -1.32 2.38 -17.34
N GLY A 157 -2.22 1.39 -17.48
CA GLY A 157 -1.87 0.04 -17.94
C GLY A 157 -1.27 0.02 -19.35
N LYS A 158 -1.85 0.77 -20.31
CA LYS A 158 -1.31 0.88 -21.68
C LYS A 158 0.07 1.52 -21.71
N MET A 159 0.30 2.53 -20.86
CA MET A 159 1.61 3.15 -20.75
C MET A 159 2.67 2.16 -20.25
N LEU A 160 2.37 1.38 -19.21
CA LEU A 160 3.23 0.30 -18.75
C LEU A 160 3.57 -0.70 -19.83
N GLN A 161 2.57 -1.14 -20.60
CA GLN A 161 2.74 -2.13 -21.70
C GLN A 161 3.67 -1.67 -22.82
N SER A 162 3.91 -0.36 -22.94
CA SER A 162 4.81 0.20 -23.94
C SER A 162 6.29 0.11 -23.55
N TYR A 163 6.60 -0.37 -22.35
CA TYR A 163 7.97 -0.48 -21.82
C TYR A 163 8.27 -1.88 -21.28
N SER A 164 9.55 -2.16 -21.09
CA SER A 164 10.05 -3.33 -20.36
C SER A 164 10.96 -2.86 -19.24
N PHE A 165 10.82 -3.44 -18.07
CA PHE A 165 11.56 -3.08 -16.87
C PHE A 165 12.40 -4.25 -16.36
N ASP A 166 13.51 -3.94 -15.69
CA ASP A 166 14.33 -4.95 -15.02
C ASP A 166 13.66 -5.38 -13.71
N LEU A 167 13.12 -4.40 -12.96
CA LEU A 167 12.49 -4.62 -11.66
C LEU A 167 11.15 -3.86 -11.56
N ALA A 168 10.16 -4.52 -10.96
CA ALA A 168 8.96 -3.89 -10.47
C ALA A 168 8.93 -3.92 -8.94
N PHE A 169 8.76 -2.78 -8.30
CA PHE A 169 8.59 -2.64 -6.86
C PHE A 169 7.13 -2.38 -6.54
N VAL A 170 6.48 -3.32 -5.88
CA VAL A 170 5.04 -3.30 -5.62
C VAL A 170 4.78 -3.40 -4.12
N GLY A 171 3.87 -2.59 -3.60
CA GLY A 171 3.37 -2.72 -2.23
C GLY A 171 2.35 -3.86 -2.10
N ALA A 172 1.92 -4.17 -0.87
CA ALA A 172 0.80 -5.07 -0.63
C ALA A 172 -0.08 -4.56 0.50
N ALA A 173 -1.39 -4.63 0.34
CA ALA A 173 -2.34 -4.31 1.40
C ALA A 173 -2.43 -5.45 2.43
N GLY A 174 -2.21 -6.68 1.99
CA GLY A 174 -2.13 -7.87 2.84
C GLY A 174 -1.28 -8.97 2.20
N LEU A 175 -0.92 -9.97 3.01
CA LEU A 175 -0.15 -11.14 2.58
C LEU A 175 -0.91 -12.41 2.95
N ASP A 176 -1.01 -13.34 2.01
CA ASP A 176 -1.46 -14.71 2.22
C ASP A 176 -0.33 -15.65 1.80
N VAL A 177 0.27 -16.35 2.78
CA VAL A 177 1.47 -17.17 2.55
C VAL A 177 1.27 -18.27 1.51
N GLU A 178 0.04 -18.76 1.37
CA GLU A 178 -0.29 -19.83 0.43
C GLU A 178 -0.58 -19.30 -0.98
N ARG A 179 -1.20 -18.11 -1.08
CA ARG A 179 -1.83 -17.65 -2.31
C ARG A 179 -1.11 -16.49 -2.99
N GLY A 180 -0.53 -15.56 -2.21
CA GLY A 180 0.12 -14.37 -2.78
C GLY A 180 -0.11 -13.08 -2.01
N THR A 181 0.19 -11.95 -2.64
CA THR A 181 -0.20 -10.63 -2.13
C THR A 181 -1.69 -10.40 -2.31
N THR A 182 -2.28 -9.61 -1.42
CA THR A 182 -3.72 -9.32 -1.46
C THR A 182 -3.97 -7.82 -1.41
N THR A 183 -4.99 -7.35 -2.12
CA THR A 183 -5.32 -5.94 -2.20
C THR A 183 -6.83 -5.71 -2.41
N TYR A 184 -7.21 -4.44 -2.60
CA TYR A 184 -8.56 -4.05 -3.03
C TYR A 184 -8.72 -4.24 -4.54
N ASN A 185 -9.94 -4.51 -4.98
CA ASN A 185 -10.28 -4.82 -6.38
C ASN A 185 -9.74 -3.81 -7.39
N GLU A 186 -9.87 -2.53 -7.06
CA GLU A 186 -9.56 -1.43 -7.96
C GLU A 186 -8.06 -1.31 -8.27
N LEU A 187 -7.20 -1.82 -7.39
CA LEU A 187 -5.74 -1.69 -7.50
C LEU A 187 -5.08 -2.89 -8.20
N THR A 188 -5.78 -4.01 -8.29
CA THR A 188 -5.21 -5.29 -8.74
C THR A 188 -4.66 -5.23 -10.18
N LEU A 189 -5.36 -4.55 -11.09
CA LEU A 189 -5.01 -4.54 -12.51
C LEU A 189 -3.67 -3.86 -12.79
N LEU A 190 -3.38 -2.74 -12.11
CA LEU A 190 -2.16 -2.00 -12.40
C LEU A 190 -0.91 -2.70 -11.85
N SER A 191 -1.00 -3.27 -10.64
CA SER A 191 0.08 -4.07 -10.06
C SER A 191 0.39 -5.31 -10.89
N GLN A 192 -0.65 -5.96 -11.45
CA GLN A 192 -0.47 -7.09 -12.38
C GLN A 192 0.20 -6.66 -13.68
N GLU A 193 -0.15 -5.48 -14.22
CA GLU A 193 0.54 -4.95 -15.41
C GLU A 193 2.01 -4.63 -15.11
N MET A 194 2.33 -4.03 -13.94
CA MET A 194 3.71 -3.79 -13.51
C MET A 194 4.49 -5.12 -13.43
N ALA A 195 3.90 -6.14 -12.84
CA ALA A 195 4.50 -7.46 -12.75
C ALA A 195 4.75 -8.10 -14.12
N ARG A 196 3.82 -7.91 -15.07
CA ARG A 196 3.91 -8.49 -16.41
C ARG A 196 5.01 -7.89 -17.28
N VAL A 197 5.30 -6.59 -17.09
CA VAL A 197 6.28 -5.86 -17.91
C VAL A 197 7.69 -5.83 -17.30
N ALA A 198 7.88 -6.47 -16.14
CA ALA A 198 9.16 -6.51 -15.43
C ALA A 198 9.79 -7.89 -15.45
N GLY A 199 11.12 -7.93 -15.54
CA GLY A 199 11.90 -9.17 -15.46
C GLY A 199 11.86 -9.83 -14.08
N LYS A 200 11.75 -9.04 -13.01
CA LYS A 200 11.58 -9.50 -11.63
C LYS A 200 10.64 -8.59 -10.86
N VAL A 201 9.80 -9.20 -10.04
CA VAL A 201 8.89 -8.48 -9.14
C VAL A 201 9.43 -8.55 -7.71
N VAL A 202 9.53 -7.40 -7.08
CA VAL A 202 9.93 -7.21 -5.70
C VAL A 202 8.76 -6.65 -4.91
N VAL A 203 8.25 -7.41 -3.96
CA VAL A 203 7.17 -6.96 -3.06
C VAL A 203 7.77 -6.37 -1.80
N LEU A 204 7.31 -5.19 -1.41
CA LEU A 204 7.68 -4.52 -0.17
C LEU A 204 6.49 -4.51 0.79
N ALA A 205 6.59 -5.25 1.88
CA ALA A 205 5.50 -5.32 2.85
C ALA A 205 6.01 -5.60 4.26
N GLU A 206 5.46 -4.91 5.25
CA GLU A 206 5.69 -5.24 6.66
C GLU A 206 5.11 -6.61 6.99
N SER A 207 5.76 -7.38 7.86
CA SER A 207 5.32 -8.71 8.32
C SER A 207 3.92 -8.71 8.94
N THR A 208 3.51 -7.59 9.51
CA THR A 208 2.16 -7.37 10.06
C THR A 208 1.06 -7.56 9.01
N LYS A 209 1.39 -7.43 7.72
CA LYS A 209 0.47 -7.64 6.60
C LYS A 209 -0.03 -9.09 6.47
N LEU A 210 0.64 -10.06 7.10
CA LEU A 210 0.14 -11.44 7.24
C LEU A 210 -1.19 -11.54 8.00
N ARG A 211 -1.50 -10.55 8.84
CA ARG A 211 -2.76 -10.48 9.60
C ARG A 211 -3.89 -9.82 8.81
N HIS A 212 -3.58 -9.26 7.65
CA HIS A 212 -4.52 -8.54 6.79
C HIS A 212 -4.71 -9.32 5.49
N LYS A 213 -5.74 -10.16 5.44
CA LYS A 213 -6.14 -10.87 4.22
C LYS A 213 -7.23 -10.07 3.52
N MET A 214 -6.89 -9.47 2.39
CA MET A 214 -7.86 -8.80 1.53
C MET A 214 -8.55 -9.83 0.62
N PRO A 215 -9.75 -9.52 0.10
CA PRO A 215 -10.53 -10.50 -0.67
C PRO A 215 -9.86 -10.92 -1.98
N ASN A 216 -9.11 -10.02 -2.62
CA ASN A 216 -8.53 -10.28 -3.94
C ASN A 216 -7.06 -10.65 -3.84
N ILE A 217 -6.67 -11.67 -4.60
CA ILE A 217 -5.26 -11.95 -4.88
C ILE A 217 -4.79 -10.92 -5.92
N GLU A 218 -3.74 -10.23 -5.58
CA GLU A 218 -3.10 -9.25 -6.46
C GLU A 218 -2.03 -9.91 -7.32
N LEU A 219 -1.02 -10.52 -6.67
CA LEU A 219 0.05 -11.28 -7.31
C LEU A 219 0.17 -12.64 -6.64
N ALA A 220 0.15 -13.70 -7.42
CA ALA A 220 0.49 -15.02 -6.93
C ALA A 220 2.01 -15.10 -6.64
N TRP A 221 2.43 -15.91 -5.66
CA TRP A 221 3.85 -16.01 -5.30
C TRP A 221 4.76 -16.42 -6.45
N GLN A 222 4.25 -17.18 -7.42
CA GLN A 222 5.00 -17.59 -8.63
C GLN A 222 5.39 -16.40 -9.52
N GLN A 223 4.73 -15.24 -9.35
CA GLN A 223 5.04 -14.00 -10.05
C GLN A 223 6.05 -13.13 -9.29
N VAL A 224 6.31 -13.44 -8.01
CA VAL A 224 7.16 -12.65 -7.11
C VAL A 224 8.52 -13.28 -6.96
N ALA A 225 9.57 -12.54 -7.34
CA ALA A 225 10.95 -13.01 -7.17
C ALA A 225 11.49 -12.75 -5.76
N VAL A 226 11.13 -11.62 -5.15
CA VAL A 226 11.64 -11.20 -3.85
C VAL A 226 10.52 -10.61 -3.00
N LEU A 227 10.44 -11.01 -1.74
CA LEU A 227 9.72 -10.31 -0.69
C LEU A 227 10.72 -9.61 0.21
N VAL A 228 10.66 -8.28 0.27
CA VAL A 228 11.40 -7.47 1.25
C VAL A 228 10.45 -7.13 2.39
N THR A 229 10.80 -7.57 3.59
CA THR A 229 9.97 -7.43 4.79
C THR A 229 10.82 -7.12 6.02
N ASP A 230 10.23 -7.09 7.20
CA ASP A 230 10.94 -6.92 8.47
C ASP A 230 11.15 -8.26 9.21
N ASP A 231 11.95 -8.22 10.28
CA ASP A 231 12.31 -9.40 11.10
C ASP A 231 11.12 -10.06 11.80
N GLY A 232 9.96 -9.39 11.83
CA GLY A 232 8.73 -9.93 12.41
C GLY A 232 8.09 -11.04 11.57
N LEU A 233 8.61 -11.35 10.36
CA LEU A 233 8.10 -12.45 9.55
C LEU A 233 8.40 -13.79 10.24
N PRO A 234 7.36 -14.61 10.57
CA PRO A 234 7.56 -15.92 11.18
C PRO A 234 8.41 -16.85 10.31
N PHE A 235 9.29 -17.63 10.93
CA PHE A 235 10.18 -18.59 10.23
C PHE A 235 9.39 -19.59 9.36
N SER A 236 8.22 -20.06 9.84
CA SER A 236 7.35 -20.95 9.07
C SER A 236 6.81 -20.29 7.79
N ALA A 237 6.47 -19.01 7.83
CA ALA A 237 6.04 -18.26 6.65
C ALA A 237 7.19 -18.07 5.66
N GLU A 238 8.38 -17.75 6.15
CA GLU A 238 9.58 -17.64 5.32
C GLU A 238 9.90 -18.94 4.61
N GLN A 239 9.86 -20.09 5.31
CA GLN A 239 10.09 -21.39 4.71
C GLN A 239 9.08 -21.69 3.59
N GLN A 240 7.79 -21.43 3.82
CA GLN A 240 6.75 -21.64 2.82
C GLN A 240 6.93 -20.77 1.59
N LEU A 241 7.31 -19.51 1.76
CA LEU A 241 7.61 -18.59 0.66
C LEU A 241 8.82 -19.05 -0.14
N ASN A 242 9.90 -19.45 0.53
CA ASN A 242 11.10 -19.98 -0.12
C ASN A 242 10.80 -21.26 -0.91
N GLN A 243 9.92 -22.15 -0.42
CA GLN A 243 9.48 -23.36 -1.16
C GLN A 243 8.68 -23.00 -2.42
N GLN A 244 8.04 -21.84 -2.46
CA GLN A 244 7.33 -21.31 -3.64
C GLN A 244 8.26 -20.52 -4.59
N GLY A 245 9.57 -20.47 -4.30
CA GLY A 245 10.55 -19.79 -5.13
C GLY A 245 10.74 -18.30 -4.83
N VAL A 246 10.11 -17.77 -3.78
CA VAL A 246 10.24 -16.38 -3.36
C VAL A 246 11.46 -16.23 -2.46
N LYS A 247 12.43 -15.39 -2.87
CA LYS A 247 13.54 -15.01 -1.99
C LYS A 247 13.03 -14.02 -0.93
N VAL A 248 13.13 -14.38 0.35
CA VAL A 248 12.79 -13.47 1.45
C VAL A 248 14.05 -12.70 1.87
N MET A 249 13.93 -11.37 1.93
CA MET A 249 14.95 -10.47 2.47
C MET A 249 14.36 -9.72 3.66
N LYS A 250 15.04 -9.78 4.81
CA LYS A 250 14.57 -9.16 6.06
C LYS A 250 15.38 -7.91 6.38
N ALA A 251 14.69 -6.81 6.57
CA ALA A 251 15.26 -5.58 7.06
C ALA A 251 15.20 -5.56 8.60
N SER A 252 16.34 -5.25 9.23
CA SER A 252 16.45 -5.08 10.67
C SER A 252 16.52 -3.61 11.05
N LEU A 253 15.88 -3.22 12.19
CA LEU A 253 16.03 -1.88 12.77
C LEU A 253 17.38 -1.70 13.48
N ASN A 254 18.01 -2.82 13.87
CA ASN A 254 19.32 -2.82 14.49
C ASN A 254 20.34 -3.12 13.37
N GLY A 255 20.87 -2.06 12.76
CA GLY A 255 21.92 -2.22 11.75
C GLY A 255 23.12 -2.98 12.34
N GLU A 256 23.22 -4.26 12.01
CA GLU A 256 24.45 -5.04 11.95
C GLU A 256 24.71 -5.43 10.49
#